data_817234981fd01cec25ffeebac9fece52
#
_entry.id   817234981fd01cec25ffeebac9fece52
#
_cell.length_a   1.000
_cell.length_b   1.000
_cell.length_c   1.000
_cell.angle_alpha   90.00
_cell.angle_beta   90.00
_cell.angle_gamma   90.00
#
_symmetry.space_group_name_H-M   'P 1'
#
loop_
_entity.id
_entity.type
_entity.pdbx_description
1 polymer ?
#
loop_
_entity_poly.entity_id
_entity_poly.type
_entity_poly.pdbx_seq_one_letter_code
_entity_poly.pdbx_strand_id
1 'polypeptide(L)'
;MKYIALPNDKLLPELRKYDADGHVVLLSDKVYRLSFYLAMEEYVARHVNEEDCFFMWQVNPSVIFGRNQLIENEVNIDYCRENGISMFRRKSGGGCVYADMNNVMFSYITKEVNVGFTFNRYINMVAAVLRKLGVEAIPSGRNDIMIEGRKVSGNAFYLAQGKSIVHGTMLYDTDMRNMVGAITPSSEKLLSKGVESVRQHIALLKDYIDISIDEFLVFVMNHLCDGCIRLTDKDVKEIEEIEREYLTDEFVFGNNPRYMLVRKSRIDGVGDMEIRIEAKNNIIKKVNMLGDYFIVGDIDTGLLKRLIGVALKKENLEKALPDDLSEYVLNLKKEDFINILLG
;
A
#
# COMPACT_ATOMS: atom_id res chain seq x y z
N MET A 1 5.01 17.28 -12.36
CA MET A 1 3.96 16.25 -12.53
C MET A 1 2.58 16.86 -12.43
N LYS A 2 1.53 16.20 -12.93
CA LYS A 2 0.17 16.72 -12.88
C LYS A 2 -0.57 16.25 -11.65
N TYR A 3 -1.20 17.18 -10.91
CA TYR A 3 -2.14 16.86 -9.87
C TYR A 3 -3.46 16.40 -10.49
N ILE A 4 -4.01 15.27 -10.03
CA ILE A 4 -5.30 14.77 -10.50
C ILE A 4 -6.36 15.14 -9.46
N ALA A 5 -7.25 16.03 -9.83
CA ALA A 5 -8.30 16.55 -8.97
C ALA A 5 -9.66 15.95 -9.31
N LEU A 6 -10.44 15.58 -8.29
CA LEU A 6 -11.86 15.30 -8.43
C LEU A 6 -12.64 16.58 -8.79
N PRO A 7 -13.88 16.49 -9.31
CA PRO A 7 -14.62 17.69 -9.75
C PRO A 7 -14.75 18.79 -8.70
N ASN A 8 -14.83 18.41 -7.42
CA ASN A 8 -14.95 19.34 -6.28
C ASN A 8 -13.78 19.14 -5.28
N ASP A 9 -12.59 18.85 -5.77
CA ASP A 9 -11.42 18.67 -4.91
C ASP A 9 -11.12 19.97 -4.14
N LYS A 10 -11.10 19.85 -2.81
CA LYS A 10 -10.82 20.97 -1.90
C LYS A 10 -9.47 21.66 -2.13
N LEU A 11 -8.53 20.97 -2.81
CA LEU A 11 -7.22 21.52 -3.13
C LEU A 11 -7.20 22.40 -4.40
N LEU A 12 -8.29 22.45 -5.17
CA LEU A 12 -8.40 23.36 -6.30
C LEU A 12 -8.30 24.82 -5.82
N PRO A 13 -7.47 25.68 -6.44
CA PRO A 13 -7.23 27.04 -5.95
C PRO A 13 -8.50 27.87 -5.76
N GLU A 14 -9.49 27.70 -6.65
CA GLU A 14 -10.78 28.41 -6.61
C GLU A 14 -11.73 27.94 -5.48
N LEU A 15 -11.46 26.78 -4.88
CA LEU A 15 -12.26 26.22 -3.79
C LEU A 15 -11.61 26.44 -2.41
N ARG A 16 -10.38 26.91 -2.38
CA ARG A 16 -9.68 27.20 -1.12
C ARG A 16 -10.28 28.41 -0.42
N LYS A 17 -10.40 28.34 0.89
CA LYS A 17 -10.77 29.46 1.75
C LYS A 17 -9.62 29.77 2.71
N TYR A 18 -9.67 30.98 3.26
CA TYR A 18 -8.70 31.44 4.24
C TYR A 18 -9.47 31.98 5.45
N ASP A 19 -8.99 31.72 6.64
CA ASP A 19 -9.50 32.30 7.87
C ASP A 19 -9.07 33.76 8.04
N ALA A 20 -9.44 34.36 9.17
CA ALA A 20 -9.13 35.76 9.48
C ALA A 20 -7.61 36.02 9.61
N ASP A 21 -6.84 35.02 9.97
CA ASP A 21 -5.39 35.08 10.16
C ASP A 21 -4.62 34.69 8.90
N GLY A 22 -5.33 34.33 7.83
CA GLY A 22 -4.76 34.00 6.52
C GLY A 22 -4.34 32.53 6.37
N HIS A 23 -4.70 31.66 7.31
CA HIS A 23 -4.47 30.22 7.21
C HIS A 23 -5.44 29.57 6.22
N VAL A 24 -4.96 28.57 5.49
CA VAL A 24 -5.80 27.80 4.57
C VAL A 24 -6.80 26.98 5.36
N VAL A 25 -8.07 27.09 4.98
CA VAL A 25 -9.16 26.25 5.46
C VAL A 25 -9.78 25.53 4.26
N LEU A 26 -9.61 24.24 4.18
CA LEU A 26 -10.19 23.44 3.11
C LEU A 26 -11.60 23.00 3.54
N LEU A 27 -12.58 23.32 2.71
CA LEU A 27 -13.95 22.86 2.99
C LEU A 27 -14.03 21.35 2.85
N SER A 28 -14.77 20.72 3.76
CA SER A 28 -15.00 19.28 3.70
C SER A 28 -15.80 18.94 2.44
N ASP A 29 -15.16 18.19 1.56
CA ASP A 29 -15.83 17.62 0.40
C ASP A 29 -16.49 16.29 0.71
N LYS A 30 -17.16 15.72 -0.29
CA LYS A 30 -17.63 14.34 -0.24
C LYS A 30 -16.45 13.42 0.05
N VAL A 31 -16.44 12.79 1.22
CA VAL A 31 -15.47 11.76 1.55
C VAL A 31 -15.86 10.47 0.84
N TYR A 32 -15.04 10.05 -0.12
CA TYR A 32 -15.19 8.76 -0.77
C TYR A 32 -14.63 7.63 0.08
N ARG A 33 -15.12 6.42 -0.14
CA ARG A 33 -14.53 5.21 0.47
C ARG A 33 -13.10 5.01 -0.01
N LEU A 34 -12.32 4.33 0.77
CA LEU A 34 -10.94 4.00 0.42
C LEU A 34 -10.82 3.24 -0.92
N SER A 35 -11.73 2.28 -1.17
CA SER A 35 -11.81 1.52 -2.43
C SER A 35 -11.97 2.39 -3.65
N PHE A 36 -12.68 3.52 -3.55
CA PHE A 36 -12.82 4.49 -4.63
C PHE A 36 -11.46 5.06 -5.05
N TYR A 37 -10.62 5.44 -4.10
CA TYR A 37 -9.29 5.99 -4.41
C TYR A 37 -8.36 4.92 -5.00
N LEU A 38 -8.45 3.67 -4.56
CA LEU A 38 -7.72 2.56 -5.20
C LEU A 38 -8.21 2.33 -6.64
N ALA A 39 -9.49 2.46 -6.90
CA ALA A 39 -10.06 2.41 -8.25
C ALA A 39 -9.64 3.64 -9.08
N MET A 40 -9.55 4.83 -8.47
CA MET A 40 -9.06 6.05 -9.11
C MET A 40 -7.60 5.90 -9.57
N GLU A 41 -6.74 5.22 -8.81
CA GLU A 41 -5.38 4.91 -9.25
C GLU A 41 -5.38 4.15 -10.58
N GLU A 42 -6.20 3.11 -10.69
CA GLU A 42 -6.33 2.33 -11.93
C GLU A 42 -6.95 3.15 -13.07
N TYR A 43 -7.95 3.95 -12.76
CA TYR A 43 -8.57 4.84 -13.73
C TYR A 43 -7.53 5.80 -14.34
N VAL A 44 -6.77 6.47 -13.49
CA VAL A 44 -5.70 7.39 -13.91
C VAL A 44 -4.64 6.65 -14.73
N ALA A 45 -4.26 5.44 -14.32
CA ALA A 45 -3.31 4.63 -15.07
C ALA A 45 -3.82 4.29 -16.48
N ARG A 46 -5.13 4.04 -16.64
CA ARG A 46 -5.75 3.67 -17.92
C ARG A 46 -6.00 4.85 -18.85
N HIS A 47 -6.48 5.97 -18.31
CA HIS A 47 -7.12 7.03 -19.09
C HIS A 47 -6.33 8.34 -19.16
N VAL A 48 -5.45 8.64 -18.19
CA VAL A 48 -4.66 9.84 -18.17
C VAL A 48 -3.31 9.60 -18.87
N ASN A 49 -3.03 10.36 -19.94
CA ASN A 49 -1.82 10.15 -20.76
C ASN A 49 -0.64 11.04 -20.37
N GLU A 50 -0.55 11.46 -19.12
CA GLU A 50 0.60 12.20 -18.60
C GLU A 50 1.74 11.26 -18.22
N GLU A 51 2.97 11.79 -18.18
CA GLU A 51 4.16 11.04 -17.74
C GLU A 51 4.06 10.68 -16.27
N ASP A 52 3.78 11.68 -15.43
CA ASP A 52 3.67 11.58 -14.00
C ASP A 52 2.38 12.22 -13.49
N CYS A 53 1.58 11.47 -12.74
CA CYS A 53 0.38 11.92 -12.07
C CYS A 53 0.51 11.75 -10.56
N PHE A 54 -0.14 12.64 -9.81
CA PHE A 54 -0.15 12.60 -8.36
C PHE A 54 -1.50 13.05 -7.82
N PHE A 55 -1.98 12.44 -6.77
CA PHE A 55 -3.10 12.95 -5.98
C PHE A 55 -3.00 12.52 -4.52
N MET A 56 -3.68 13.26 -3.67
CA MET A 56 -3.75 13.03 -2.24
C MET A 56 -5.19 12.78 -1.82
N TRP A 57 -5.36 11.97 -0.79
CA TRP A 57 -6.68 11.63 -0.29
C TRP A 57 -6.67 11.29 1.19
N GLN A 58 -7.83 11.46 1.82
CA GLN A 58 -8.11 11.17 3.20
C GLN A 58 -9.39 10.32 3.26
N VAL A 59 -9.52 9.47 4.26
CA VAL A 59 -10.65 8.54 4.40
C VAL A 59 -11.12 8.46 5.83
N ASN A 60 -12.38 8.08 6.02
CA ASN A 60 -12.88 7.67 7.31
C ASN A 60 -12.09 6.46 7.84
N PRO A 61 -12.09 6.21 9.17
CA PRO A 61 -11.33 5.12 9.77
C PRO A 61 -11.43 3.82 8.98
N SER A 62 -10.29 3.34 8.51
CA SER A 62 -10.21 2.19 7.59
C SER A 62 -8.91 1.41 7.80
N VAL A 63 -8.98 0.11 7.61
CA VAL A 63 -7.82 -0.78 7.53
C VAL A 63 -7.64 -1.24 6.10
N ILE A 64 -6.39 -1.18 5.62
CA ILE A 64 -6.01 -1.61 4.28
C ILE A 64 -4.96 -2.72 4.41
N PHE A 65 -5.31 -3.93 4.00
CA PHE A 65 -4.36 -5.04 3.97
C PHE A 65 -3.92 -5.36 2.55
N GLY A 66 -2.71 -5.88 2.44
CA GLY A 66 -2.07 -6.16 1.15
C GLY A 66 -2.73 -7.32 0.40
N ARG A 67 -2.50 -7.37 -0.93
CA ARG A 67 -3.05 -8.39 -1.83
C ARG A 67 -2.89 -9.82 -1.29
N ASN A 68 -1.72 -10.12 -0.70
CA ASN A 68 -1.33 -11.47 -0.32
C ASN A 68 -1.50 -11.77 1.17
N GLN A 69 -2.14 -10.87 1.92
CA GLN A 69 -2.36 -11.06 3.35
C GLN A 69 -3.69 -11.79 3.61
N LEU A 70 -3.70 -12.60 4.67
CA LEU A 70 -4.91 -13.15 5.26
C LEU A 70 -5.50 -12.14 6.24
N ILE A 71 -6.73 -11.73 5.99
CA ILE A 71 -7.38 -10.72 6.83
C ILE A 71 -7.43 -11.16 8.29
N GLU A 72 -7.72 -12.43 8.56
CA GLU A 72 -7.83 -13.00 9.91
C GLU A 72 -6.52 -12.94 10.71
N ASN A 73 -5.38 -12.89 10.02
CA ASN A 73 -4.07 -12.80 10.65
C ASN A 73 -3.62 -11.35 10.88
N GLU A 74 -4.15 -10.41 10.11
CA GLU A 74 -3.65 -9.04 10.03
C GLU A 74 -4.59 -8.02 10.69
N VAL A 75 -5.88 -8.34 10.74
CA VAL A 75 -6.93 -7.41 11.17
C VAL A 75 -7.72 -7.99 12.33
N ASN A 76 -7.90 -7.20 13.37
CA ASN A 76 -8.86 -7.50 14.43
C ASN A 76 -10.27 -7.15 13.93
N ILE A 77 -10.91 -8.12 13.27
CA ILE A 77 -12.19 -7.94 12.58
C ILE A 77 -13.29 -7.48 13.55
N ASP A 78 -13.32 -8.04 14.75
CA ASP A 78 -14.34 -7.70 15.75
C ASP A 78 -14.16 -6.28 16.25
N TYR A 79 -12.93 -5.88 16.58
CA TYR A 79 -12.63 -4.49 16.93
C TYR A 79 -13.02 -3.51 15.82
N CYS A 80 -12.72 -3.84 14.56
CA CYS A 80 -13.08 -2.99 13.43
C CYS A 80 -14.60 -2.82 13.31
N ARG A 81 -15.37 -3.89 13.47
CA ARG A 81 -16.84 -3.84 13.42
C ARG A 81 -17.43 -3.00 14.56
N GLU A 82 -16.94 -3.20 15.78
CA GLU A 82 -17.41 -2.49 16.99
C GLU A 82 -17.11 -0.98 16.91
N ASN A 83 -16.00 -0.58 16.28
CA ASN A 83 -15.57 0.80 16.19
C ASN A 83 -15.85 1.48 14.83
N GLY A 84 -16.64 0.84 13.94
CA GLY A 84 -17.02 1.40 12.65
C GLY A 84 -15.83 1.60 11.69
N ILE A 85 -14.78 0.78 11.82
CA ILE A 85 -13.59 0.82 10.98
C ILE A 85 -13.82 -0.06 9.75
N SER A 86 -13.76 0.53 8.56
CA SER A 86 -13.94 -0.19 7.30
C SER A 86 -12.71 -1.01 6.95
N MET A 87 -12.91 -2.13 6.25
CA MET A 87 -11.83 -3.06 5.91
C MET A 87 -11.73 -3.21 4.39
N PHE A 88 -10.54 -2.97 3.83
CA PHE A 88 -10.30 -3.02 2.39
C PHE A 88 -9.04 -3.80 2.05
N ARG A 89 -9.08 -4.52 0.94
CA ARG A 89 -7.89 -5.12 0.33
C ARG A 89 -7.38 -4.21 -0.80
N ARG A 90 -6.06 -4.08 -0.93
CA ARG A 90 -5.44 -3.40 -2.07
C ARG A 90 -4.78 -4.41 -3.02
N LYS A 91 -4.56 -4.00 -4.27
CA LYS A 91 -3.88 -4.83 -5.30
C LYS A 91 -2.36 -4.84 -5.15
N SER A 92 -1.78 -3.89 -4.43
CA SER A 92 -0.36 -3.90 -4.08
C SER A 92 -0.05 -4.88 -2.95
N GLY A 93 1.22 -5.27 -2.83
CA GLY A 93 1.73 -6.07 -1.71
C GLY A 93 1.97 -5.25 -0.43
N GLY A 94 2.78 -5.78 0.47
CA GLY A 94 3.14 -5.16 1.74
C GLY A 94 2.18 -5.46 2.89
N GLY A 95 2.47 -4.89 4.07
CA GLY A 95 1.75 -5.12 5.32
C GLY A 95 0.41 -4.39 5.44
N CYS A 96 -0.30 -4.67 6.53
CA CYS A 96 -1.55 -4.00 6.89
C CYS A 96 -1.29 -2.57 7.39
N VAL A 97 -2.13 -1.62 7.03
CA VAL A 97 -2.07 -0.23 7.47
C VAL A 97 -3.43 0.27 7.93
N TYR A 98 -3.42 1.22 8.86
CA TYR A 98 -4.58 1.97 9.30
C TYR A 98 -4.55 3.38 8.69
N ALA A 99 -5.69 3.89 8.30
CA ALA A 99 -5.87 5.24 7.77
C ALA A 99 -7.13 5.88 8.36
N ASP A 100 -7.08 7.18 8.60
CA ASP A 100 -8.21 8.01 9.03
C ASP A 100 -8.09 9.42 8.44
N MET A 101 -8.99 10.33 8.81
CA MET A 101 -8.98 11.71 8.32
C MET A 101 -7.76 12.53 8.77
N ASN A 102 -7.02 12.07 9.77
CA ASN A 102 -5.80 12.70 10.25
C ASN A 102 -4.53 12.15 9.60
N ASN A 103 -4.67 11.24 8.64
CA ASN A 103 -3.59 10.76 7.79
C ASN A 103 -3.80 11.23 6.36
N VAL A 104 -2.72 11.40 5.63
CA VAL A 104 -2.78 11.70 4.20
C VAL A 104 -2.28 10.51 3.41
N MET A 105 -3.07 10.07 2.46
CA MET A 105 -2.68 9.04 1.51
C MET A 105 -2.15 9.71 0.25
N PHE A 106 -1.06 9.21 -0.28
CA PHE A 106 -0.44 9.67 -1.53
C PHE A 106 -0.56 8.59 -2.60
N SER A 107 -0.90 8.99 -3.81
CA SER A 107 -0.88 8.14 -4.99
C SER A 107 -0.06 8.79 -6.10
N TYR A 108 0.94 8.08 -6.58
CA TYR A 108 1.83 8.48 -7.67
C TYR A 108 1.75 7.46 -8.80
N ILE A 109 1.40 7.90 -9.99
CA ILE A 109 1.25 7.06 -11.18
C ILE A 109 2.22 7.56 -12.25
N THR A 110 3.04 6.68 -12.81
CA THR A 110 4.03 7.03 -13.83
C THR A 110 4.10 6.00 -14.96
N LYS A 111 4.54 6.42 -16.15
CA LYS A 111 4.84 5.54 -17.28
C LYS A 111 6.14 4.75 -17.08
N GLU A 112 7.00 5.16 -16.15
CA GLU A 112 8.21 4.41 -15.82
C GLU A 112 7.84 3.07 -15.18
N VAL A 113 8.31 1.98 -15.76
CA VAL A 113 7.98 0.61 -15.33
C VAL A 113 9.08 -0.08 -14.53
N ASN A 114 10.28 0.54 -14.44
CA ASN A 114 11.34 0.02 -13.60
C ASN A 114 10.99 0.25 -12.13
N VAL A 115 10.67 -0.81 -11.42
CA VAL A 115 10.18 -0.79 -10.03
C VAL A 115 11.16 -0.10 -9.09
N GLY A 116 12.41 -0.53 -9.10
CA GLY A 116 13.44 0.01 -8.20
C GLY A 116 13.68 1.49 -8.42
N PHE A 117 13.74 1.93 -9.68
CA PHE A 117 13.89 3.34 -10.04
C PHE A 117 12.68 4.17 -9.62
N THR A 118 11.47 3.71 -9.97
CA THR A 118 10.21 4.41 -9.65
C THR A 118 10.03 4.58 -8.15
N PHE A 119 10.26 3.51 -7.40
CA PHE A 119 10.07 3.51 -5.96
C PHE A 119 11.08 4.42 -5.25
N ASN A 120 12.35 4.33 -5.62
CA ASN A 120 13.39 5.22 -5.11
C ASN A 120 13.11 6.69 -5.44
N ARG A 121 12.71 6.98 -6.69
CA ARG A 121 12.34 8.33 -7.11
C ARG A 121 11.20 8.90 -6.26
N TYR A 122 10.13 8.14 -6.09
CA TYR A 122 8.97 8.55 -5.30
C TYR A 122 9.34 8.83 -3.84
N ILE A 123 10.01 7.89 -3.16
CA ILE A 123 10.37 8.05 -1.75
C ILE A 123 11.29 9.26 -1.54
N ASN A 124 12.29 9.44 -2.40
CA ASN A 124 13.19 10.58 -2.31
C ASN A 124 12.47 11.91 -2.57
N MET A 125 11.52 11.94 -3.49
CA MET A 125 10.71 13.11 -3.79
C MET A 125 9.85 13.52 -2.58
N VAL A 126 9.16 12.57 -1.94
CA VAL A 126 8.37 12.85 -0.73
C VAL A 126 9.28 13.28 0.42
N ALA A 127 10.39 12.60 0.66
CA ALA A 127 11.36 13.00 1.69
C ALA A 127 11.93 14.40 1.43
N ALA A 128 12.16 14.77 0.17
CA ALA A 128 12.61 16.14 -0.19
C ALA A 128 11.57 17.21 0.14
N VAL A 129 10.29 16.91 -0.04
CA VAL A 129 9.20 17.85 0.35
C VAL A 129 9.18 18.02 1.87
N LEU A 130 9.30 16.93 2.65
CA LEU A 130 9.37 17.03 4.11
C LEU A 130 10.59 17.84 4.59
N ARG A 131 11.74 17.66 3.95
CA ARG A 131 12.95 18.47 4.26
C ARG A 131 12.76 19.97 4.01
N LYS A 132 11.94 20.36 3.02
CA LYS A 132 11.57 21.78 2.82
C LYS A 132 10.73 22.37 3.96
N LEU A 133 10.05 21.52 4.73
CA LEU A 133 9.36 21.91 5.97
C LEU A 133 10.28 21.87 7.19
N GLY A 134 11.58 21.68 7.02
CA GLY A 134 12.54 21.61 8.12
C GLY A 134 12.63 20.23 8.81
N VAL A 135 11.97 19.22 8.26
CA VAL A 135 11.96 17.87 8.84
C VAL A 135 13.08 17.02 8.24
N GLU A 136 13.94 16.43 9.06
CA GLU A 136 15.00 15.53 8.61
C GLU A 136 14.43 14.15 8.22
N ALA A 137 13.72 14.11 7.11
CA ALA A 137 13.15 12.88 6.57
C ALA A 137 14.16 12.08 5.74
N ILE A 138 14.34 10.82 6.08
CA ILE A 138 15.31 9.91 5.46
C ILE A 138 14.57 8.70 4.88
N PRO A 139 14.76 8.37 3.59
CA PRO A 139 14.28 7.12 3.03
C PRO A 139 14.92 5.93 3.74
N SER A 140 14.11 4.94 4.14
CA SER A 140 14.64 3.64 4.53
C SER A 140 15.09 2.87 3.26
N GLY A 141 15.96 1.90 3.43
CA GLY A 141 16.44 1.11 2.29
C GLY A 141 15.38 0.23 1.61
N ARG A 142 14.15 0.19 2.12
CA ARG A 142 13.05 -0.64 1.58
C ARG A 142 11.89 0.20 1.06
N ASN A 143 11.01 0.68 1.91
CA ASN A 143 9.74 1.29 1.49
C ASN A 143 9.21 2.37 2.44
N ASP A 144 9.96 2.71 3.47
CA ASP A 144 9.51 3.66 4.48
C ASP A 144 10.26 4.99 4.37
N ILE A 145 9.65 6.06 4.87
CA ILE A 145 10.31 7.32 5.18
C ILE A 145 10.35 7.44 6.69
N MET A 146 11.53 7.75 7.20
CA MET A 146 11.84 7.79 8.62
C MET A 146 12.16 9.21 9.07
N ILE A 147 11.78 9.54 10.30
CA ILE A 147 12.20 10.74 11.05
C ILE A 147 12.77 10.24 12.37
N GLU A 148 14.01 10.57 12.69
CA GLU A 148 14.69 10.13 13.92
C GLU A 148 14.61 8.61 14.17
N GLY A 149 14.74 7.82 13.11
CA GLY A 149 14.64 6.36 13.21
C GLY A 149 13.22 5.80 13.38
N ARG A 150 12.19 6.65 13.35
CA ARG A 150 10.78 6.27 13.45
C ARG A 150 10.07 6.47 12.10
N LYS A 151 9.19 5.56 11.75
CA LYS A 151 8.46 5.59 10.48
C LYS A 151 7.38 6.66 10.47
N VAL A 152 7.43 7.58 9.49
CA VAL A 152 6.39 8.57 9.24
C VAL A 152 5.54 8.22 8.01
N SER A 153 6.10 7.45 7.08
CA SER A 153 5.41 7.04 5.85
C SER A 153 5.76 5.59 5.49
N GLY A 154 4.75 4.82 5.13
CA GLY A 154 4.90 3.48 4.57
C GLY A 154 4.29 3.41 3.17
N ASN A 155 5.01 2.80 2.24
CA ASN A 155 4.67 2.84 0.82
C ASN A 155 4.58 1.44 0.22
N ALA A 156 3.74 1.29 -0.78
CA ALA A 156 3.56 0.07 -1.55
C ALA A 156 3.48 0.40 -3.05
N PHE A 157 3.69 -0.62 -3.85
CA PHE A 157 3.82 -0.49 -5.29
C PHE A 157 3.09 -1.63 -6.00
N TYR A 158 2.56 -1.34 -7.19
CA TYR A 158 2.11 -2.36 -8.12
C TYR A 158 2.11 -1.83 -9.56
N LEU A 159 2.11 -2.75 -10.53
CA LEU A 159 1.97 -2.44 -11.94
C LEU A 159 0.53 -2.61 -12.38
N ALA A 160 0.00 -1.62 -13.08
CA ALA A 160 -1.32 -1.68 -13.68
C ALA A 160 -1.32 -0.98 -15.05
N GLN A 161 -1.85 -1.67 -16.06
CA GLN A 161 -2.01 -1.11 -17.42
C GLN A 161 -0.71 -0.56 -18.03
N GLY A 162 0.42 -1.20 -17.77
CA GLY A 162 1.73 -0.76 -18.27
C GLY A 162 2.27 0.50 -17.61
N LYS A 163 1.71 0.90 -16.46
CA LYS A 163 2.20 1.99 -15.63
C LYS A 163 2.51 1.52 -14.21
N SER A 164 3.42 2.21 -13.56
CA SER A 164 3.72 2.02 -12.15
C SER A 164 2.79 2.87 -11.29
N ILE A 165 2.23 2.27 -10.26
CA ILE A 165 1.45 2.92 -9.22
C ILE A 165 2.19 2.73 -7.89
N VAL A 166 2.58 3.83 -7.27
CA VAL A 166 3.12 3.86 -5.91
C VAL A 166 2.13 4.59 -5.04
N HIS A 167 1.75 3.99 -3.94
CA HIS A 167 0.92 4.66 -2.95
C HIS A 167 1.48 4.48 -1.55
N GLY A 168 1.20 5.45 -0.70
CA GLY A 168 1.71 5.43 0.67
C GLY A 168 0.85 6.23 1.63
N THR A 169 1.11 5.97 2.91
CA THR A 169 0.53 6.74 4.01
C THR A 169 1.52 7.81 4.45
N MET A 170 1.01 8.97 4.83
CA MET A 170 1.72 9.97 5.60
C MET A 170 1.01 10.11 6.95
N LEU A 171 1.68 9.69 8.01
CA LEU A 171 1.15 9.75 9.36
C LEU A 171 1.24 11.20 9.87
N TYR A 172 0.15 11.95 9.73
CA TYR A 172 0.12 13.34 10.21
C TYR A 172 -0.25 13.41 11.71
N ASP A 173 -1.44 12.89 12.09
CA ASP A 173 -1.93 12.86 13.49
C ASP A 173 -2.93 11.69 13.66
N THR A 174 -2.49 10.47 13.41
CA THR A 174 -3.35 9.28 13.38
C THR A 174 -3.91 8.94 14.77
N ASP A 175 -5.12 8.38 14.81
CA ASP A 175 -5.67 7.76 16.02
C ASP A 175 -4.92 6.46 16.36
N MET A 176 -3.96 6.60 17.28
CA MET A 176 -3.11 5.49 17.74
C MET A 176 -3.90 4.35 18.39
N ARG A 177 -5.01 4.66 19.07
CA ARG A 177 -5.84 3.66 19.75
C ARG A 177 -6.53 2.78 18.71
N ASN A 178 -7.15 3.41 17.71
CA ASN A 178 -7.79 2.69 16.61
C ASN A 178 -6.78 1.95 15.74
N MET A 179 -5.61 2.54 15.46
CA MET A 179 -4.54 1.86 14.73
C MET A 179 -4.12 0.55 15.42
N VAL A 180 -3.82 0.60 16.71
CA VAL A 180 -3.37 -0.57 17.47
C VAL A 180 -4.49 -1.60 17.66
N GLY A 181 -5.72 -1.13 17.92
CA GLY A 181 -6.87 -2.02 18.10
C GLY A 181 -7.29 -2.75 16.83
N ALA A 182 -7.16 -2.09 15.68
CA ALA A 182 -7.61 -2.61 14.40
C ALA A 182 -6.61 -3.56 13.72
N ILE A 183 -5.30 -3.36 13.94
CA ILE A 183 -4.26 -4.19 13.33
C ILE A 183 -3.83 -5.27 14.32
N THR A 184 -4.00 -6.52 13.91
CA THR A 184 -3.48 -7.68 14.66
C THR A 184 -2.05 -7.95 14.19
N PRO A 185 -1.05 -7.84 15.05
CA PRO A 185 0.31 -8.15 14.65
C PRO A 185 0.48 -9.64 14.44
N SER A 186 1.24 -10.01 13.42
CA SER A 186 1.53 -11.40 13.05
C SER A 186 2.41 -12.17 14.05
N SER A 187 2.80 -11.58 15.16
CA SER A 187 3.63 -12.25 16.18
C SER A 187 3.35 -11.73 17.58
N GLU A 188 3.60 -12.58 18.57
CA GLU A 188 3.53 -12.32 20.01
C GLU A 188 4.17 -11.01 20.50
N LYS A 189 4.91 -10.33 19.64
CA LYS A 189 5.68 -9.11 19.99
C LYS A 189 4.83 -7.88 20.29
N LEU A 190 3.60 -7.79 19.83
CA LEU A 190 2.80 -6.57 19.97
C LEU A 190 1.63 -6.70 20.95
N LEU A 191 1.14 -7.90 21.25
CA LEU A 191 0.08 -8.10 22.23
C LEU A 191 0.45 -7.65 23.64
N SER A 192 1.75 -7.63 23.98
CA SER A 192 2.24 -7.26 25.31
C SER A 192 2.61 -5.78 25.49
N LYS A 193 2.64 -4.96 24.43
CA LYS A 193 3.29 -3.63 24.47
C LYS A 193 2.40 -2.42 24.16
N GLY A 194 1.19 -2.61 23.61
CA GLY A 194 0.19 -1.56 23.44
C GLY A 194 0.62 -0.32 22.63
N VAL A 195 -0.15 0.74 22.78
CA VAL A 195 0.02 2.05 22.09
C VAL A 195 1.43 2.63 22.28
N GLU A 196 2.04 2.47 23.45
CA GLU A 196 3.37 3.01 23.75
C GLU A 196 4.47 2.38 22.87
N SER A 197 4.39 1.08 22.62
CA SER A 197 5.36 0.41 21.76
C SER A 197 5.22 0.84 20.28
N VAL A 198 4.00 1.06 19.79
CA VAL A 198 3.80 1.55 18.42
C VAL A 198 4.36 2.97 18.29
N ARG A 199 4.14 3.84 19.27
CA ARG A 199 4.73 5.19 19.32
C ARG A 199 6.25 5.21 19.27
N GLN A 200 6.92 4.19 19.76
CA GLN A 200 8.39 4.08 19.67
C GLN A 200 8.87 3.77 18.25
N HIS A 201 8.00 3.26 17.38
CA HIS A 201 8.36 2.83 16.01
C HIS A 201 7.84 3.78 14.91
N ILE A 202 6.84 4.63 15.23
CA ILE A 202 6.30 5.59 14.27
C ILE A 202 6.52 7.03 14.74
N ALA A 203 6.59 7.94 13.76
CA ALA A 203 6.56 9.38 13.97
C ALA A 203 5.25 9.95 13.44
N LEU A 204 4.66 10.90 14.16
CA LEU A 204 3.54 11.70 13.66
C LEU A 204 4.11 13.02 13.13
N LEU A 205 3.79 13.39 11.91
CA LEU A 205 4.36 14.57 11.26
C LEU A 205 4.02 15.86 12.02
N LYS A 206 2.85 15.92 12.65
CA LYS A 206 2.39 17.02 13.51
C LYS A 206 3.36 17.37 14.64
N ASP A 207 4.13 16.38 15.14
CA ASP A 207 5.10 16.61 16.21
C ASP A 207 6.35 17.38 15.73
N TYR A 208 6.51 17.57 14.41
CA TYR A 208 7.69 18.13 13.74
C TYR A 208 7.42 19.39 12.92
N ILE A 209 6.15 19.73 12.66
CA ILE A 209 5.76 20.90 11.86
C ILE A 209 4.61 21.65 12.52
N ASP A 210 4.63 22.98 12.40
CA ASP A 210 3.62 23.86 13.00
C ASP A 210 2.49 24.26 12.03
N ILE A 211 2.41 23.66 10.85
CA ILE A 211 1.34 23.92 9.89
C ILE A 211 0.21 22.90 10.04
N SER A 212 -1.02 23.30 9.78
CA SER A 212 -2.18 22.42 9.80
C SER A 212 -2.12 21.35 8.69
N ILE A 213 -2.94 20.31 8.81
CA ILE A 213 -3.04 19.28 7.76
C ILE A 213 -3.47 19.87 6.42
N ASP A 214 -4.35 20.86 6.42
CA ASP A 214 -4.82 21.53 5.21
C ASP A 214 -3.70 22.34 4.55
N GLU A 215 -2.91 23.06 5.32
CA GLU A 215 -1.73 23.76 4.83
C GLU A 215 -0.67 22.78 4.32
N PHE A 216 -0.49 21.65 5.00
CA PHE A 216 0.40 20.57 4.55
C PHE A 216 -0.03 20.03 3.18
N LEU A 217 -1.31 19.75 2.98
CA LEU A 217 -1.84 19.27 1.69
C LEU A 217 -1.54 20.29 0.57
N VAL A 218 -1.81 21.58 0.80
CA VAL A 218 -1.52 22.63 -0.18
C VAL A 218 -0.03 22.75 -0.42
N PHE A 219 0.79 22.67 0.62
CA PHE A 219 2.24 22.71 0.50
C PHE A 219 2.77 21.58 -0.38
N VAL A 220 2.34 20.33 -0.13
CA VAL A 220 2.75 19.15 -0.90
C VAL A 220 2.35 19.32 -2.37
N MET A 221 1.11 19.70 -2.65
CA MET A 221 0.63 19.91 -4.02
C MET A 221 1.48 20.94 -4.76
N ASN A 222 1.74 22.11 -4.14
CA ASN A 222 2.50 23.19 -4.74
C ASN A 222 3.98 22.84 -5.01
N HIS A 223 4.55 21.90 -4.25
CA HIS A 223 5.95 21.50 -4.40
C HIS A 223 6.15 20.29 -5.32
N LEU A 224 5.12 19.46 -5.49
CA LEU A 224 5.20 18.29 -6.34
C LEU A 224 4.57 18.47 -7.71
N CYS A 225 3.59 19.37 -7.84
CA CYS A 225 2.81 19.49 -9.07
C CYS A 225 3.01 20.85 -9.74
N ASP A 226 3.10 20.82 -11.06
CA ASP A 226 3.26 22.00 -11.95
C ASP A 226 1.98 22.31 -12.74
N GLY A 227 0.89 21.59 -12.47
CA GLY A 227 -0.41 21.76 -13.08
C GLY A 227 -1.42 20.76 -12.56
N CYS A 228 -2.68 20.95 -12.95
CA CYS A 228 -3.80 20.15 -12.48
C CYS A 228 -4.62 19.62 -13.67
N ILE A 229 -5.08 18.39 -13.57
CA ILE A 229 -6.08 17.78 -14.46
C ILE A 229 -7.31 17.53 -13.59
N ARG A 230 -8.42 18.18 -13.94
CA ARG A 230 -9.69 18.02 -13.24
C ARG A 230 -10.51 16.92 -13.92
N LEU A 231 -10.84 15.90 -13.16
CA LEU A 231 -11.75 14.83 -13.60
C LEU A 231 -13.18 15.38 -13.70
N THR A 232 -13.98 14.75 -14.55
CA THR A 232 -15.39 15.08 -14.75
C THR A 232 -16.29 14.13 -13.94
N ASP A 233 -17.58 14.47 -13.83
CA ASP A 233 -18.56 13.56 -13.22
C ASP A 233 -18.71 12.23 -13.99
N LYS A 234 -18.37 12.23 -15.29
CA LYS A 234 -18.32 11.01 -16.09
C LYS A 234 -17.15 10.11 -15.63
N ASP A 235 -15.98 10.71 -15.41
CA ASP A 235 -14.80 9.99 -14.93
C ASP A 235 -15.04 9.38 -13.54
N VAL A 236 -15.74 10.14 -12.66
CA VAL A 236 -16.15 9.63 -11.34
C VAL A 236 -17.03 8.37 -11.45
N LYS A 237 -17.98 8.35 -12.37
CA LYS A 237 -18.81 7.16 -12.60
C LYS A 237 -18.00 5.97 -13.11
N GLU A 238 -17.04 6.19 -14.00
CA GLU A 238 -16.16 5.14 -14.49
C GLU A 238 -15.24 4.61 -13.38
N ILE A 239 -14.79 5.46 -12.46
CA ILE A 239 -14.06 5.04 -11.24
C ILE A 239 -14.97 4.18 -10.34
N GLU A 240 -16.23 4.57 -10.14
CA GLU A 240 -17.21 3.79 -9.36
C GLU A 240 -17.48 2.41 -9.98
N GLU A 241 -17.43 2.27 -11.32
CA GLU A 241 -17.51 0.96 -11.96
C GLU A 241 -16.29 0.07 -11.66
N ILE A 242 -15.07 0.65 -11.68
CA ILE A 242 -13.85 -0.07 -11.30
C ILE A 242 -13.90 -0.45 -9.80
N GLU A 243 -14.42 0.43 -8.97
CA GLU A 243 -14.56 0.21 -7.52
C GLU A 243 -15.38 -1.04 -7.17
N ARG A 244 -16.33 -1.43 -8.01
CA ARG A 244 -17.18 -2.60 -7.76
C ARG A 244 -16.40 -3.87 -7.51
N GLU A 245 -15.28 -4.07 -8.21
CA GLU A 245 -14.39 -5.21 -7.98
C GLU A 245 -13.87 -5.23 -6.54
N TYR A 246 -13.39 -4.09 -6.05
CA TYR A 246 -12.82 -3.94 -4.70
C TYR A 246 -13.83 -4.18 -3.56
N LEU A 247 -15.13 -4.10 -3.86
CA LEU A 247 -16.21 -4.26 -2.90
C LEU A 247 -16.77 -5.69 -2.85
N THR A 248 -16.31 -6.59 -3.72
CA THR A 248 -16.77 -7.98 -3.71
C THR A 248 -16.16 -8.76 -2.55
N ASP A 249 -16.93 -9.65 -1.93
CA ASP A 249 -16.45 -10.53 -0.87
C ASP A 249 -15.29 -11.41 -1.37
N GLU A 250 -15.33 -11.82 -2.63
CA GLU A 250 -14.27 -12.58 -3.26
C GLU A 250 -12.94 -11.81 -3.29
N PHE A 251 -12.97 -10.53 -3.61
CA PHE A 251 -11.77 -9.70 -3.63
C PHE A 251 -11.28 -9.41 -2.20
N VAL A 252 -12.17 -9.04 -1.28
CA VAL A 252 -11.81 -8.66 0.08
C VAL A 252 -11.33 -9.85 0.90
N PHE A 253 -12.11 -10.92 0.97
CA PHE A 253 -11.83 -12.05 1.86
C PHE A 253 -11.09 -13.18 1.16
N GLY A 254 -11.21 -13.29 -0.18
CA GLY A 254 -10.57 -14.31 -1.00
C GLY A 254 -11.14 -15.72 -0.80
N ASN A 255 -11.05 -16.56 -1.83
CA ASN A 255 -11.25 -18.00 -1.67
C ASN A 255 -9.94 -18.61 -1.15
N ASN A 256 -9.87 -18.94 0.13
CA ASN A 256 -8.75 -19.66 0.71
C ASN A 256 -8.93 -21.17 0.49
N PRO A 257 -8.25 -21.78 -0.50
CA PRO A 257 -8.30 -23.24 -0.63
C PRO A 257 -7.74 -23.90 0.64
N ARG A 258 -8.26 -25.08 0.99
CA ARG A 258 -7.71 -25.90 2.09
C ARG A 258 -6.41 -26.53 1.61
N TYR A 259 -5.27 -26.02 2.09
CA TYR A 259 -3.97 -26.55 1.75
C TYR A 259 -3.51 -27.59 2.79
N MET A 260 -2.79 -28.62 2.32
CA MET A 260 -2.28 -29.70 3.16
C MET A 260 -0.96 -29.32 3.85
N LEU A 261 -0.14 -28.49 3.18
CA LEU A 261 1.15 -28.02 3.70
C LEU A 261 1.14 -26.49 3.79
N VAL A 262 1.54 -25.98 4.93
CA VAL A 262 1.74 -24.54 5.15
C VAL A 262 3.19 -24.34 5.59
N ARG A 263 3.92 -23.49 4.84
CA ARG A 263 5.30 -23.14 5.10
C ARG A 263 5.41 -21.64 5.34
N LYS A 264 6.05 -21.26 6.44
CA LYS A 264 6.23 -19.85 6.81
C LYS A 264 7.69 -19.53 7.00
N SER A 265 8.11 -18.40 6.48
CA SER A 265 9.47 -17.88 6.68
C SER A 265 9.47 -16.37 6.58
N ARG A 266 10.33 -15.74 7.38
CA ARG A 266 10.70 -14.34 7.19
C ARG A 266 12.02 -14.30 6.43
N ILE A 267 12.05 -13.58 5.30
CA ILE A 267 13.23 -13.39 4.47
C ILE A 267 13.68 -11.95 4.60
N ASP A 268 14.94 -11.74 4.97
CA ASP A 268 15.51 -10.40 5.08
C ASP A 268 15.47 -9.67 3.74
N GLY A 269 14.97 -8.43 3.75
CA GLY A 269 14.80 -7.62 2.55
C GLY A 269 13.58 -7.98 1.69
N VAL A 270 12.88 -9.09 1.94
CA VAL A 270 11.65 -9.49 1.26
C VAL A 270 10.43 -9.25 2.13
N GLY A 271 10.36 -9.85 3.31
CA GLY A 271 9.23 -9.78 4.24
C GLY A 271 8.80 -11.15 4.77
N ASP A 272 7.66 -11.19 5.45
CA ASP A 272 7.06 -12.44 5.88
C ASP A 272 6.39 -13.13 4.69
N MET A 273 6.65 -14.43 4.53
CA MET A 273 6.11 -15.24 3.45
C MET A 273 5.49 -16.52 4.00
N GLU A 274 4.25 -16.78 3.63
CA GLU A 274 3.56 -18.04 3.88
C GLU A 274 3.21 -18.70 2.55
N ILE A 275 3.71 -19.91 2.32
CA ILE A 275 3.40 -20.70 1.13
C ILE A 275 2.46 -21.83 1.53
N ARG A 276 1.32 -21.93 0.86
CA ARG A 276 0.32 -22.97 1.04
C ARG A 276 0.33 -23.90 -0.15
N ILE A 277 0.50 -25.20 0.10
CA ILE A 277 0.67 -26.19 -0.94
C ILE A 277 -0.35 -27.30 -0.74
N GLU A 278 -1.14 -27.60 -1.77
CA GLU A 278 -1.89 -28.83 -1.91
C GLU A 278 -1.05 -29.79 -2.77
N ALA A 279 -0.59 -30.90 -2.18
CA ALA A 279 0.21 -31.89 -2.88
C ALA A 279 -0.45 -33.27 -2.80
N LYS A 280 -0.29 -34.07 -3.88
CA LYS A 280 -0.67 -35.48 -3.93
C LYS A 280 0.51 -36.28 -4.44
N ASN A 281 0.92 -37.31 -3.69
CA ASN A 281 2.10 -38.13 -4.01
C ASN A 281 3.37 -37.25 -4.20
N ASN A 282 3.54 -36.28 -3.34
CA ASN A 282 4.64 -35.31 -3.38
C ASN A 282 4.67 -34.41 -4.64
N ILE A 283 3.59 -34.36 -5.43
CA ILE A 283 3.44 -33.52 -6.61
C ILE A 283 2.48 -32.37 -6.27
N ILE A 284 2.92 -31.16 -6.52
CA ILE A 284 2.15 -29.92 -6.29
C ILE A 284 0.91 -29.91 -7.19
N LYS A 285 -0.27 -29.78 -6.59
CA LYS A 285 -1.57 -29.64 -7.29
C LYS A 285 -2.06 -28.19 -7.28
N LYS A 286 -1.85 -27.51 -6.15
CA LYS A 286 -2.11 -26.07 -6.01
C LYS A 286 -1.04 -25.48 -5.11
N VAL A 287 -0.71 -24.23 -5.34
CA VAL A 287 0.18 -23.44 -4.52
C VAL A 287 -0.34 -22.01 -4.44
N ASN A 288 -0.22 -21.40 -3.27
CA ASN A 288 -0.53 -19.99 -3.05
C ASN A 288 0.50 -19.37 -2.14
N MET A 289 0.75 -18.08 -2.32
CA MET A 289 1.68 -17.29 -1.54
C MET A 289 0.94 -16.16 -0.83
N LEU A 290 1.17 -16.03 0.47
CA LEU A 290 0.58 -15.05 1.36
C LEU A 290 1.71 -14.33 2.11
N GLY A 291 1.48 -13.08 2.54
CA GLY A 291 2.46 -12.36 3.32
C GLY A 291 2.54 -10.86 3.02
N ASP A 292 3.59 -10.22 3.53
CA ASP A 292 3.79 -8.77 3.43
C ASP A 292 4.89 -8.37 2.41
N TYR A 293 5.18 -9.26 1.46
CA TYR A 293 6.16 -9.04 0.39
C TYR A 293 5.62 -8.14 -0.74
N PHE A 294 6.52 -7.54 -1.53
CA PHE A 294 6.17 -6.71 -2.67
C PHE A 294 6.23 -7.49 -3.98
N ILE A 295 5.10 -7.46 -4.71
CA ILE A 295 5.00 -8.03 -6.05
C ILE A 295 5.53 -7.02 -7.05
N VAL A 296 6.42 -7.45 -7.95
CA VAL A 296 6.99 -6.64 -9.02
C VAL A 296 6.69 -7.18 -10.41
N GLY A 297 6.28 -8.45 -10.51
CA GLY A 297 5.88 -9.10 -11.75
C GLY A 297 4.64 -9.99 -11.58
N ASP A 298 4.27 -10.73 -12.63
CA ASP A 298 3.15 -11.68 -12.60
C ASP A 298 3.55 -12.97 -11.87
N ILE A 299 3.30 -12.99 -10.55
CA ILE A 299 3.60 -14.16 -9.72
C ILE A 299 2.73 -15.36 -10.07
N ASP A 300 1.50 -15.14 -10.52
CA ASP A 300 0.55 -16.23 -10.76
C ASP A 300 0.99 -17.07 -11.96
N THR A 301 1.29 -16.43 -13.08
CA THR A 301 1.70 -17.11 -14.32
C THR A 301 3.21 -17.37 -14.36
N GLY A 302 4.01 -16.41 -13.95
CA GLY A 302 5.47 -16.47 -14.05
C GLY A 302 6.12 -17.35 -13.00
N LEU A 303 5.48 -17.54 -11.85
CA LEU A 303 6.05 -18.26 -10.71
C LEU A 303 5.18 -19.44 -10.26
N LEU A 304 3.95 -19.20 -9.79
CA LEU A 304 3.15 -20.24 -9.13
C LEU A 304 2.67 -21.31 -10.10
N LYS A 305 2.23 -20.93 -11.29
CA LYS A 305 1.78 -21.88 -12.32
C LYS A 305 2.87 -22.88 -12.73
N ARG A 306 4.14 -22.46 -12.71
CA ARG A 306 5.27 -23.31 -13.06
C ARG A 306 5.49 -24.45 -12.06
N LEU A 307 5.01 -24.27 -10.82
CA LEU A 307 5.12 -25.28 -9.76
C LEU A 307 4.04 -26.37 -9.84
N ILE A 308 2.95 -26.13 -10.57
CA ILE A 308 1.87 -27.11 -10.70
C ILE A 308 2.35 -28.32 -11.48
N GLY A 309 2.16 -29.52 -10.90
CA GLY A 309 2.64 -30.77 -11.48
C GLY A 309 4.09 -31.12 -11.15
N VAL A 310 4.81 -30.23 -10.45
CA VAL A 310 6.21 -30.42 -10.07
C VAL A 310 6.30 -31.19 -8.75
N ALA A 311 7.25 -32.11 -8.66
CA ALA A 311 7.52 -32.82 -7.40
C ALA A 311 8.25 -31.90 -6.40
N LEU A 312 7.88 -31.97 -5.12
CA LEU A 312 8.53 -31.27 -4.00
C LEU A 312 9.91 -31.91 -3.70
N LYS A 313 10.82 -31.73 -4.66
CA LYS A 313 12.23 -32.12 -4.55
C LYS A 313 13.07 -30.98 -5.11
N LYS A 314 14.23 -30.72 -4.48
CA LYS A 314 15.11 -29.59 -4.81
C LYS A 314 15.40 -29.51 -6.31
N GLU A 315 15.86 -30.58 -6.90
CA GLU A 315 16.24 -30.66 -8.33
C GLU A 315 15.07 -30.33 -9.29
N ASN A 316 13.83 -30.72 -8.93
CA ASN A 316 12.64 -30.47 -9.74
C ASN A 316 12.20 -29.01 -9.62
N LEU A 317 12.26 -28.44 -8.41
CA LEU A 317 11.93 -27.04 -8.14
C LEU A 317 12.95 -26.11 -8.81
N GLU A 318 14.24 -26.43 -8.76
CA GLU A 318 15.31 -25.67 -9.42
C GLU A 318 15.09 -25.58 -10.95
N LYS A 319 14.64 -26.68 -11.57
CA LYS A 319 14.35 -26.73 -13.02
C LYS A 319 13.07 -26.00 -13.40
N ALA A 320 12.06 -26.00 -12.54
CA ALA A 320 10.76 -25.40 -12.81
C ALA A 320 10.75 -23.89 -12.62
N LEU A 321 11.53 -23.38 -11.68
CA LEU A 321 11.57 -21.98 -11.30
C LEU A 321 12.51 -21.18 -12.23
N PRO A 322 12.18 -19.90 -12.52
CA PRO A 322 13.09 -18.98 -13.18
C PRO A 322 14.40 -18.81 -12.39
N ASP A 323 15.45 -18.37 -13.07
CA ASP A 323 16.74 -18.15 -12.39
C ASP A 323 16.73 -16.93 -11.50
N ASP A 324 16.00 -15.89 -11.89
CA ASP A 324 15.82 -14.67 -11.09
C ASP A 324 14.36 -14.52 -10.63
N LEU A 325 14.11 -14.72 -9.36
CA LEU A 325 12.79 -14.53 -8.75
C LEU A 325 12.54 -13.08 -8.31
N SER A 326 13.57 -12.23 -8.32
CA SER A 326 13.40 -10.82 -8.02
C SER A 326 12.59 -10.07 -9.10
N GLU A 327 12.43 -10.66 -10.29
CA GLU A 327 11.52 -10.18 -11.34
C GLU A 327 10.03 -10.33 -10.96
N TYR A 328 9.70 -11.15 -9.96
CA TYR A 328 8.32 -11.43 -9.51
C TYR A 328 8.04 -10.90 -8.12
N VAL A 329 8.99 -11.07 -7.20
CA VAL A 329 8.91 -10.58 -5.82
C VAL A 329 10.21 -9.86 -5.48
N LEU A 330 10.11 -8.62 -5.06
CA LEU A 330 11.26 -7.75 -4.78
C LEU A 330 12.27 -8.44 -3.84
N ASN A 331 13.52 -8.52 -4.28
CA ASN A 331 14.66 -9.12 -3.56
C ASN A 331 14.54 -10.62 -3.25
N LEU A 332 13.54 -11.33 -3.76
CA LEU A 332 13.41 -12.77 -3.53
C LEU A 332 14.48 -13.54 -4.32
N LYS A 333 15.26 -14.35 -3.61
CA LYS A 333 16.22 -15.27 -4.22
C LYS A 333 15.59 -16.63 -4.44
N LYS A 334 15.99 -17.30 -5.53
CA LYS A 334 15.51 -18.63 -5.91
C LYS A 334 15.78 -19.66 -4.80
N GLU A 335 16.95 -19.61 -4.18
CA GLU A 335 17.34 -20.52 -3.11
C GLU A 335 16.46 -20.38 -1.88
N ASP A 336 16.16 -19.14 -1.44
CA ASP A 336 15.30 -18.86 -0.29
C ASP A 336 13.88 -19.39 -0.52
N PHE A 337 13.36 -19.19 -1.73
CA PHE A 337 12.05 -19.67 -2.10
C PHE A 337 11.95 -21.20 -2.13
N ILE A 338 12.97 -21.88 -2.69
CA ILE A 338 13.06 -23.34 -2.69
C ILE A 338 13.13 -23.90 -1.26
N ASN A 339 13.94 -23.26 -0.40
CA ASN A 339 14.06 -23.66 1.01
C ASN A 339 12.70 -23.58 1.73
N ILE A 340 11.90 -22.53 1.48
CA ILE A 340 10.56 -22.44 2.05
C ILE A 340 9.64 -23.54 1.51
N LEU A 341 9.67 -23.83 0.20
CA LEU A 341 8.86 -24.89 -0.40
C LEU A 341 9.13 -26.27 0.19
N LEU A 342 10.39 -26.52 0.56
CA LEU A 342 10.82 -27.80 1.11
C LEU A 342 10.60 -27.90 2.63
N GLY A 343 10.64 -26.79 3.38
CA GLY A 343 10.35 -26.68 4.82
C GLY A 343 11.55 -26.79 5.68
#